data_7f5070ee541e6c967782775e8b669cd7
#
_entry.id   7f5070ee541e6c967782775e8b669cd7
#
_cell.length_a   1.000
_cell.length_b   1.000
_cell.length_c   1.000
_cell.angle_alpha   90.00
_cell.angle_beta   90.00
_cell.angle_gamma   90.00
#
_symmetry.space_group_name_H-M   'P 1'
#
loop_
_entity.id
_entity.type
_entity.pdbx_description
1 polymer ?
#
loop_
_entity_poly.entity_id
_entity_poly.type
_entity_poly.pdbx_seq_one_letter_code
_entity_poly.pdbx_strand_id
1 'polypeptide(L)'
;MSLVKLQNTTIMSTELTHARLKHLAAKIGVTEDIVSRLALGISIREGKISDNWMPKENKNERLQEVTSGKSLRGKTLFKNELPLWMILLSKVEGKLESIDDVRSKFILHWERGIELISAADDGGDWIHLISNLSNSA
;
A
#
# COMPACT_ATOMS: atom_id res chain seq x y z
N MET A 1 19.71 0.53 13.03
CA MET A 1 18.87 0.02 11.93
C MET A 1 19.55 0.38 10.60
N SER A 2 19.74 -0.61 9.73
CA SER A 2 20.40 -0.40 8.43
C SER A 2 19.36 -0.29 7.31
N LEU A 3 19.51 0.74 6.48
CA LEU A 3 18.65 0.90 5.28
C LEU A 3 18.87 -0.25 4.30
N VAL A 4 20.10 -0.77 4.19
CA VAL A 4 20.41 -1.92 3.33
C VAL A 4 19.57 -3.14 3.76
N LYS A 5 19.45 -3.37 5.04
CA LYS A 5 18.65 -4.47 5.59
C LYS A 5 17.18 -4.36 5.17
N LEU A 6 16.64 -3.16 5.24
CA LEU A 6 15.25 -2.91 4.84
C LEU A 6 15.05 -3.08 3.32
N GLN A 7 16.02 -2.65 2.51
CA GLN A 7 15.97 -2.85 1.06
C GLN A 7 15.92 -4.33 0.68
N ASN A 8 16.57 -5.18 1.45
CA ASN A 8 16.61 -6.63 1.21
C ASN A 8 15.49 -7.40 1.89
N THR A 9 14.65 -6.72 2.64
CA THR A 9 13.49 -7.32 3.31
C THR A 9 12.35 -7.50 2.32
N THR A 10 11.66 -8.63 2.44
CA THR A 10 10.44 -8.90 1.67
C THR A 10 9.23 -8.60 2.56
N ILE A 11 8.28 -7.86 2.02
CA ILE A 11 6.98 -7.65 2.66
C ILE A 11 5.92 -8.43 1.90
N MET A 12 4.92 -8.93 2.63
CA MET A 12 3.83 -9.70 2.03
C MET A 12 2.50 -9.17 2.51
N SER A 13 1.58 -9.00 1.56
CA SER A 13 0.22 -8.58 1.85
C SER A 13 -0.70 -9.76 2.14
N THR A 14 -1.93 -9.45 2.54
CA THR A 14 -3.02 -10.43 2.54
C THR A 14 -3.44 -10.74 1.09
N GLU A 15 -4.17 -11.84 0.93
CA GLU A 15 -4.74 -12.21 -0.37
C GLU A 15 -5.71 -11.15 -0.89
N LEU A 16 -6.54 -10.59 -0.02
CA LEU A 16 -7.49 -9.54 -0.41
C LEU A 16 -6.78 -8.32 -0.98
N THR A 17 -5.71 -7.87 -0.34
CA THR A 17 -4.92 -6.75 -0.83
C THR A 17 -4.29 -7.08 -2.18
N HIS A 18 -3.78 -8.29 -2.35
CA HIS A 18 -3.21 -8.72 -3.64
C HIS A 18 -4.25 -8.70 -4.76
N ALA A 19 -5.46 -9.21 -4.49
CA ALA A 19 -6.54 -9.21 -5.47
C ALA A 19 -6.93 -7.78 -5.88
N ARG A 20 -7.04 -6.89 -4.90
CA ARG A 20 -7.31 -5.46 -5.15
C ARG A 20 -6.20 -4.81 -5.97
N LEU A 21 -4.96 -5.11 -5.61
CA LEU A 21 -3.78 -4.56 -6.29
C LEU A 21 -3.74 -4.97 -7.76
N LYS A 22 -4.00 -6.24 -8.06
CA LYS A 22 -4.06 -6.74 -9.44
C LYS A 22 -5.13 -6.00 -10.24
N HIS A 23 -6.31 -5.85 -9.66
CA HIS A 23 -7.42 -5.15 -10.30
C HIS A 23 -7.07 -3.70 -10.60
N LEU A 24 -6.51 -2.99 -9.63
CA LEU A 24 -6.17 -1.57 -9.76
C LEU A 24 -5.04 -1.36 -10.77
N ALA A 25 -4.01 -2.18 -10.75
CA ALA A 25 -2.90 -2.08 -11.68
C ALA A 25 -3.37 -2.27 -13.13
N ALA A 26 -4.24 -3.26 -13.36
CA ALA A 26 -4.82 -3.50 -14.68
C ALA A 26 -5.70 -2.32 -15.13
N LYS A 27 -6.52 -1.78 -14.23
CA LYS A 27 -7.41 -0.66 -14.54
C LYS A 27 -6.62 0.61 -14.89
N ILE A 28 -5.59 0.92 -14.11
CA ILE A 28 -4.80 2.15 -14.31
C ILE A 28 -3.79 1.97 -15.44
N GLY A 29 -3.37 0.75 -15.71
CA GLY A 29 -2.40 0.47 -16.77
C GLY A 29 -0.95 0.66 -16.34
N VAL A 30 -0.65 0.43 -15.06
CA VAL A 30 0.70 0.52 -14.51
C VAL A 30 1.05 -0.76 -13.77
N THR A 31 2.30 -0.88 -13.33
CA THR A 31 2.74 -2.05 -12.58
C THR A 31 2.22 -2.04 -11.15
N GLU A 32 2.19 -3.21 -10.52
CA GLU A 32 1.70 -3.34 -9.14
C GLU A 32 2.58 -2.59 -8.14
N ASP A 33 3.88 -2.51 -8.37
CA ASP A 33 4.76 -1.75 -7.49
C ASP A 33 4.51 -0.24 -7.55
N ILE A 34 4.11 0.30 -8.70
CA ILE A 34 3.73 1.72 -8.83
C ILE A 34 2.46 1.99 -8.04
N VAL A 35 1.44 1.15 -8.18
CA VAL A 35 0.19 1.28 -7.40
C VAL A 35 0.50 1.16 -5.90
N SER A 36 1.39 0.26 -5.53
CA SER A 36 1.80 0.07 -4.14
C SER A 36 2.45 1.31 -3.54
N ARG A 37 3.33 2.00 -4.29
CA ARG A 37 3.91 3.27 -3.83
C ARG A 37 2.86 4.36 -3.67
N LEU A 38 1.92 4.46 -4.62
CA LEU A 38 0.81 5.39 -4.51
C LEU A 38 -0.02 5.11 -3.26
N ALA A 39 -0.32 3.84 -3.01
CA ALA A 39 -1.07 3.41 -1.83
C ALA A 39 -0.37 3.80 -0.53
N LEU A 40 0.94 3.61 -0.45
CA LEU A 40 1.73 4.03 0.70
C LEU A 40 1.59 5.52 0.96
N GLY A 41 1.74 6.33 -0.07
CA GLY A 41 1.61 7.79 0.05
C GLY A 41 0.24 8.22 0.53
N ILE A 42 -0.81 7.62 -0.03
CA ILE A 42 -2.20 7.91 0.36
C ILE A 42 -2.44 7.54 1.82
N SER A 43 -2.01 6.37 2.25
CA SER A 43 -2.22 5.92 3.63
C SER A 43 -1.44 6.75 4.63
N ILE A 44 -0.19 7.07 4.34
CA ILE A 44 0.64 7.89 5.22
C ILE A 44 0.02 9.28 5.38
N ARG A 45 -0.53 9.85 4.31
CA ARG A 45 -1.23 11.13 4.36
C ARG A 45 -2.45 11.08 5.28
N GLU A 46 -3.13 9.95 5.35
CA GLU A 46 -4.28 9.77 6.25
C GLU A 46 -3.88 9.78 7.73
N GLY A 47 -2.62 9.56 8.02
CA GLY A 47 -2.10 9.60 9.38
C GLY A 47 -1.78 8.24 9.97
N LYS A 48 -1.58 8.22 11.26
CA LYS A 48 -1.19 7.04 12.02
C LYS A 48 -2.18 5.89 11.83
N ILE A 49 -1.66 4.66 11.79
CA ILE A 49 -2.47 3.45 11.64
C ILE A 49 -2.35 2.58 12.89
N SER A 50 -3.47 2.00 13.31
CA SER A 50 -3.49 1.07 14.44
C SER A 50 -2.77 -0.24 14.07
N ASP A 51 -2.05 -0.81 15.04
CA ASP A 51 -1.43 -2.13 14.86
C ASP A 51 -2.46 -3.23 14.61
N ASN A 52 -3.70 -2.99 15.00
CA ASN A 52 -4.81 -3.95 14.85
C ASN A 52 -5.60 -3.73 13.55
N TRP A 53 -5.19 -2.78 12.72
CA TRP A 53 -5.88 -2.53 11.47
C TRP A 53 -5.83 -3.77 10.56
N MET A 54 -6.93 -4.08 9.94
CA MET A 54 -7.05 -5.20 8.98
C MET A 54 -7.88 -4.76 7.78
N PRO A 55 -7.56 -5.27 6.57
CA PRO A 55 -8.39 -4.98 5.40
C PRO A 55 -9.81 -5.56 5.58
N LYS A 56 -10.80 -4.80 5.14
CA LYS A 56 -12.22 -5.17 5.23
C LYS A 56 -12.72 -5.67 3.89
N GLU A 57 -13.43 -6.78 3.91
CA GLU A 57 -14.11 -7.28 2.72
C GLU A 57 -15.23 -6.33 2.31
N ASN A 58 -15.43 -6.22 0.99
CA ASN A 58 -16.55 -5.51 0.41
C ASN A 58 -17.25 -6.46 -0.57
N LYS A 59 -18.47 -6.85 -0.26
CA LYS A 59 -19.22 -7.82 -1.05
C LYS A 59 -19.54 -7.34 -2.47
N ASN A 60 -19.43 -6.05 -2.71
CA ASN A 60 -19.70 -5.45 -4.02
C ASN A 60 -18.46 -5.47 -4.94
N GLU A 61 -17.30 -5.81 -4.43
CA GLU A 61 -16.09 -5.89 -5.24
C GLU A 61 -16.11 -7.12 -6.15
N ARG A 62 -15.65 -6.94 -7.39
CA ARG A 62 -15.50 -8.01 -8.37
C ARG A 62 -14.01 -8.22 -8.61
N LEU A 63 -13.41 -9.08 -7.82
CA LEU A 63 -11.98 -9.33 -7.84
C LEU A 63 -11.67 -10.73 -8.37
N GLN A 64 -10.56 -10.83 -9.11
CA GLN A 64 -10.01 -12.12 -9.50
C GLN A 64 -9.45 -12.83 -8.28
N GLU A 65 -9.70 -14.14 -8.18
CA GLU A 65 -9.09 -14.95 -7.12
C GLU A 65 -7.56 -14.95 -7.25
N VAL A 66 -6.91 -14.89 -6.10
CA VAL A 66 -5.46 -15.08 -5.98
C VAL A 66 -5.21 -16.17 -4.94
N THR A 67 -4.06 -16.85 -5.04
CA THR A 67 -3.73 -17.96 -4.16
C THR A 67 -2.82 -17.57 -3.00
N SER A 68 -2.31 -16.35 -3.01
CA SER A 68 -1.40 -15.85 -1.97
C SER A 68 -1.42 -14.33 -1.93
N GLY A 69 -0.87 -13.75 -0.86
CA GLY A 69 -0.60 -12.32 -0.80
C GLY A 69 0.44 -11.90 -1.82
N LYS A 70 0.52 -10.60 -2.06
CA LYS A 70 1.57 -10.01 -2.90
C LYS A 70 2.85 -9.93 -2.10
N SER A 71 3.94 -10.39 -2.71
CA SER A 71 5.28 -10.31 -2.14
C SER A 71 6.06 -9.23 -2.87
N LEU A 72 6.64 -8.27 -2.12
CA LEU A 72 7.49 -7.21 -2.67
C LEU A 72 8.76 -7.09 -1.83
N ARG A 73 9.88 -6.91 -2.51
CA ARG A 73 11.13 -6.57 -1.83
C ARG A 73 11.18 -5.05 -1.61
N GLY A 74 11.76 -4.63 -0.50
CA GLY A 74 11.93 -3.21 -0.22
C GLY A 74 12.64 -2.47 -1.35
N LYS A 75 13.65 -3.10 -1.94
CA LYS A 75 14.37 -2.54 -3.09
C LYS A 75 13.46 -2.26 -4.28
N THR A 76 12.51 -3.14 -4.56
CA THR A 76 11.55 -2.97 -5.65
C THR A 76 10.53 -1.89 -5.32
N LEU A 77 10.00 -1.91 -4.09
CA LEU A 77 8.95 -0.99 -3.67
C LEU A 77 9.47 0.44 -3.54
N PHE A 78 10.61 0.63 -2.89
CA PHE A 78 11.11 1.96 -2.55
C PHE A 78 12.10 2.52 -3.56
N LYS A 79 12.69 1.67 -4.40
CA LYS A 79 13.73 2.08 -5.35
C LYS A 79 14.86 2.82 -4.61
N ASN A 80 15.23 3.99 -5.11
CA ASN A 80 16.26 4.83 -4.49
C ASN A 80 15.68 5.83 -3.47
N GLU A 81 14.40 5.74 -3.16
CA GLU A 81 13.68 6.71 -2.35
C GLU A 81 13.44 6.24 -0.91
N LEU A 82 14.06 5.14 -0.50
CA LEU A 82 13.85 4.59 0.84
C LEU A 82 14.07 5.63 1.97
N PRO A 83 15.12 6.46 1.95
CA PRO A 83 15.27 7.48 2.99
C PRO A 83 14.08 8.42 3.09
N LEU A 84 13.50 8.83 1.97
CA LEU A 84 12.29 9.66 1.95
C LEU A 84 11.11 8.96 2.61
N TRP A 85 10.87 7.70 2.23
CA TRP A 85 9.78 6.91 2.81
C TRP A 85 9.95 6.69 4.31
N MET A 86 11.18 6.52 4.76
CA MET A 86 11.48 6.40 6.20
C MET A 86 11.16 7.68 6.96
N ILE A 87 11.48 8.84 6.39
CA ILE A 87 11.16 10.14 6.99
C ILE A 87 9.65 10.31 7.10
N LEU A 88 8.93 10.03 6.02
CA LEU A 88 7.47 10.16 5.98
C LEU A 88 6.80 9.23 6.99
N LEU A 89 7.24 7.98 7.04
CA LEU A 89 6.70 7.01 7.99
C LEU A 89 6.95 7.44 9.43
N SER A 90 8.17 7.85 9.75
CA SER A 90 8.53 8.28 11.11
C SER A 90 7.77 9.51 11.54
N LYS A 91 7.50 10.43 10.61
CA LYS A 91 6.74 11.65 10.90
C LYS A 91 5.31 11.33 11.32
N VAL A 92 4.71 10.30 10.75
CA VAL A 92 3.32 9.90 11.02
C VAL A 92 3.24 8.97 12.22
N GLU A 93 4.10 7.96 12.28
CA GLU A 93 4.04 6.93 13.32
C GLU A 93 4.81 7.27 14.59
N GLY A 94 5.70 8.23 14.52
CA GLY A 94 6.59 8.55 15.63
C GLY A 94 7.80 7.63 15.68
N LYS A 95 8.34 7.40 16.85
CA LYS A 95 9.56 6.62 17.02
C LYS A 95 9.32 5.14 16.70
N LEU A 96 10.14 4.61 15.81
CA LEU A 96 10.14 3.20 15.43
C LEU A 96 11.37 2.54 16.03
N GLU A 97 11.18 1.43 16.76
CA GLU A 97 12.21 0.82 17.60
C GLU A 97 13.07 -0.21 16.87
N SER A 98 12.53 -0.83 15.81
CA SER A 98 13.21 -1.95 15.15
C SER A 98 12.86 -2.00 13.66
N ILE A 99 13.61 -2.82 12.90
CA ILE A 99 13.29 -3.10 11.51
C ILE A 99 11.92 -3.78 11.39
N ASP A 100 11.58 -4.64 12.36
CA ASP A 100 10.27 -5.32 12.35
C ASP A 100 9.13 -4.32 12.54
N ASP A 101 9.31 -3.30 13.39
CA ASP A 101 8.32 -2.23 13.54
C ASP A 101 8.13 -1.47 12.22
N VAL A 102 9.22 -1.09 11.59
CA VAL A 102 9.19 -0.38 10.30
C VAL A 102 8.49 -1.22 9.25
N ARG A 103 8.88 -2.49 9.14
CA ARG A 103 8.31 -3.44 8.19
C ARG A 103 6.81 -3.60 8.40
N SER A 104 6.39 -3.82 9.65
CA SER A 104 4.97 -3.96 10.01
C SER A 104 4.16 -2.73 9.65
N LYS A 105 4.68 -1.53 9.94
CA LYS A 105 3.98 -0.29 9.63
C LYS A 105 3.90 -0.04 8.13
N PHE A 106 4.94 -0.35 7.36
CA PHE A 106 4.86 -0.25 5.91
C PHE A 106 3.82 -1.21 5.33
N ILE A 107 3.71 -2.43 5.83
CA ILE A 107 2.70 -3.38 5.38
C ILE A 107 1.30 -2.85 5.67
N LEU A 108 1.04 -2.35 6.87
CA LEU A 108 -0.26 -1.80 7.26
C LEU A 108 -0.65 -0.60 6.39
N HIS A 109 0.28 0.32 6.18
CA HIS A 109 0.02 1.49 5.32
C HIS A 109 -0.21 1.08 3.87
N TRP A 110 0.56 0.13 3.38
CA TRP A 110 0.36 -0.41 2.03
C TRP A 110 -1.05 -0.98 1.87
N GLU A 111 -1.47 -1.84 2.79
CA GLU A 111 -2.78 -2.48 2.73
C GLU A 111 -3.92 -1.47 2.90
N ARG A 112 -3.79 -0.54 3.82
CA ARG A 112 -4.81 0.52 3.98
C ARG A 112 -4.88 1.41 2.75
N GLY A 113 -3.74 1.75 2.17
CA GLY A 113 -3.71 2.55 0.94
C GLY A 113 -4.40 1.86 -0.22
N ILE A 114 -4.16 0.57 -0.40
CA ILE A 114 -4.86 -0.22 -1.43
C ILE A 114 -6.36 -0.24 -1.18
N GLU A 115 -6.79 -0.41 0.07
CA GLU A 115 -8.22 -0.37 0.40
C GLU A 115 -8.84 1.00 0.11
N LEU A 116 -8.13 2.09 0.42
CA LEU A 116 -8.60 3.45 0.13
C LEU A 116 -8.76 3.70 -1.37
N ILE A 117 -7.80 3.24 -2.17
CA ILE A 117 -7.89 3.36 -3.63
C ILE A 117 -9.06 2.52 -4.15
N SER A 118 -9.22 1.30 -3.66
CA SER A 118 -10.32 0.42 -4.06
C SER A 118 -11.67 1.02 -3.69
N ALA A 119 -11.77 1.69 -2.54
CA ALA A 119 -13.01 2.36 -2.13
C ALA A 119 -13.37 3.54 -3.04
N ALA A 120 -12.39 4.17 -3.66
CA ALA A 120 -12.61 5.26 -4.62
C ALA A 120 -13.03 4.76 -6.00
N ASP A 121 -12.85 3.46 -6.27
CA ASP A 121 -13.23 2.85 -7.55
C ASP A 121 -14.72 2.54 -7.55
N ASP A 122 -15.48 3.27 -8.35
CA ASP A 122 -16.93 3.12 -8.47
C ASP A 122 -17.34 2.39 -9.77
N GLY A 123 -16.39 1.75 -10.44
CA GLY A 123 -16.62 1.02 -11.69
C GLY A 123 -16.42 1.85 -12.94
N GLY A 124 -16.11 3.14 -12.82
CA GLY A 124 -15.73 3.99 -13.94
C GLY A 124 -14.33 3.68 -14.47
N ASP A 125 -13.87 4.46 -15.44
CA ASP A 125 -12.52 4.29 -15.98
C ASP A 125 -11.44 4.81 -15.01
N TRP A 126 -10.17 4.70 -15.44
CA TRP A 126 -9.05 5.12 -14.60
C TRP A 126 -9.04 6.64 -14.35
N ILE A 127 -9.54 7.44 -15.30
CA ILE A 127 -9.63 8.91 -15.12
C ILE A 127 -10.61 9.22 -13.99
N HIS A 128 -11.73 8.53 -13.97
CA HIS A 128 -12.76 8.68 -12.95
C HIS A 128 -12.23 8.27 -11.56
N LEU A 129 -11.50 7.16 -11.51
CA LEU A 129 -10.86 6.70 -10.27
C LEU A 129 -9.89 7.75 -9.72
N ILE A 130 -9.01 8.28 -10.56
CA ILE A 130 -8.05 9.33 -10.13
C ILE A 130 -8.79 10.59 -9.65
N SER A 131 -9.85 10.98 -10.34
CA SER A 131 -10.68 12.12 -9.95
C SER A 131 -11.31 11.88 -8.56
N ASN A 132 -11.85 10.69 -8.31
CA ASN A 132 -12.42 10.34 -7.01
C ASN A 132 -11.37 10.39 -5.89
N LEU A 133 -10.15 9.93 -6.16
CA LEU A 133 -9.05 10.00 -5.19
C LEU A 133 -8.68 11.45 -4.85
N SER A 134 -8.67 12.33 -5.85
CA SER A 134 -8.35 13.75 -5.65
C SER A 134 -9.42 14.46 -4.82
N ASN A 135 -10.68 14.07 -4.97
CA ASN A 135 -11.81 14.71 -4.30
C ASN A 135 -12.07 14.18 -2.88
N SER A 136 -11.46 13.06 -2.51
CA SER A 136 -11.66 12.43 -1.21
C SER A 136 -10.71 12.95 -0.13
N ALA A 137 -9.96 13.98 -0.41
CA ALA A 137 -8.99 14.56 0.52
C ALA A 137 -9.66 15.26 1.71
#